data_087942f2cf217012ce640267024fcca9
#
_entry.id   087942f2cf217012ce640267024fcca9
#
_cell.length_a   1.000
_cell.length_b   1.000
_cell.length_c   1.000
_cell.angle_alpha   90.00
_cell.angle_beta   90.00
_cell.angle_gamma   90.00
#
_symmetry.space_group_name_H-M   'P 1'
#
loop_
_entity.id
_entity.type
_entity.pdbx_description
1 polymer ?
#
loop_
_entity_poly.entity_id
_entity_poly.type
_entity_poly.pdbx_seq_one_letter_code
_entity_poly.pdbx_strand_id
1 'polypeptide(L)'
;MEYPTGIGTSDATSIRLLGHDLAGELLGQVGFGELALWLATQQRPTPQQVRVFEAVLVSLADHGFTPTAIAARLTLYSAPDALQGAMGERRRDDDRGGPPAGPLLLLRVALRRLSRGGS
;
A
#
# COMPACT_ATOMS: atom_id res chain seq x y z
N MET A 1 -16.18 -22.57 3.16
CA MET A 1 -16.61 -21.17 3.33
C MET A 1 -15.96 -20.40 2.21
N GLU A 2 -16.71 -19.96 1.22
CA GLU A 2 -16.17 -19.16 0.11
C GLU A 2 -16.30 -17.67 0.47
N TYR A 3 -15.20 -16.95 0.35
CA TYR A 3 -15.19 -15.50 0.47
C TYR A 3 -15.11 -14.91 -0.93
N PRO A 4 -16.24 -14.47 -1.52
CA PRO A 4 -16.20 -13.86 -2.84
C PRO A 4 -15.38 -12.57 -2.79
N THR A 5 -14.37 -12.50 -3.64
CA THR A 5 -13.52 -11.31 -3.80
C THR A 5 -13.47 -10.94 -5.28
N GLY A 6 -13.68 -9.66 -5.59
CA GLY A 6 -13.50 -9.13 -6.95
C GLY A 6 -12.02 -8.89 -7.33
N ILE A 7 -11.10 -9.14 -6.40
CA ILE A 7 -9.68 -8.81 -6.58
C ILE A 7 -8.91 -9.99 -7.18
N GLY A 8 -9.11 -11.19 -6.67
CA GLY A 8 -8.34 -12.34 -7.12
C GLY A 8 -9.09 -13.66 -6.99
N THR A 9 -8.72 -14.61 -7.83
CA THR A 9 -9.19 -15.99 -7.80
C THR A 9 -8.00 -16.92 -7.96
N SER A 10 -8.08 -18.10 -7.33
CA SER A 10 -7.07 -19.15 -7.49
C SER A 10 -7.73 -20.52 -7.61
N ASP A 11 -7.16 -21.35 -8.45
CA ASP A 11 -7.49 -22.76 -8.56
C ASP A 11 -6.20 -23.62 -8.49
N ALA A 12 -6.30 -24.92 -8.77
CA ALA A 12 -5.15 -25.84 -8.69
C ALA A 12 -4.03 -25.52 -9.72
N THR A 13 -4.31 -24.77 -10.76
CA THR A 13 -3.45 -24.57 -11.93
C THR A 13 -3.15 -23.11 -12.22
N SER A 14 -3.95 -22.18 -11.73
CA SER A 14 -3.82 -20.76 -12.03
C SER A 14 -4.16 -19.85 -10.85
N ILE A 15 -3.49 -18.71 -10.82
CA ILE A 15 -3.81 -17.59 -9.93
C ILE A 15 -4.11 -16.38 -10.80
N ARG A 16 -5.28 -15.79 -10.63
CA ARG A 16 -5.68 -14.58 -11.34
C ARG A 16 -5.84 -13.41 -10.37
N LEU A 17 -5.37 -12.26 -10.79
CA LEU A 17 -5.48 -11.00 -10.06
C LEU A 17 -6.05 -9.94 -10.99
N LEU A 18 -7.14 -9.29 -10.57
CA LEU A 18 -7.87 -8.31 -11.40
C LEU A 18 -8.24 -8.85 -12.81
N GLY A 19 -8.53 -10.15 -12.91
CA GLY A 19 -8.88 -10.82 -14.16
C GLY A 19 -7.68 -11.26 -15.02
N HIS A 20 -6.45 -10.91 -14.65
CA HIS A 20 -5.21 -11.25 -15.36
C HIS A 20 -4.50 -12.45 -14.74
N ASP A 21 -3.82 -13.25 -15.55
CA ASP A 21 -2.99 -14.35 -15.04
C ASP A 21 -1.75 -13.82 -14.32
N LEU A 22 -1.60 -14.22 -13.05
CA LEU A 22 -0.50 -13.72 -12.22
C LEU A 22 0.87 -14.08 -12.80
N ALA A 23 1.04 -15.33 -13.22
CA ALA A 23 2.33 -15.86 -13.68
C ALA A 23 2.69 -15.38 -15.08
N GLY A 24 1.75 -15.37 -16.02
CA GLY A 24 2.01 -15.07 -17.41
C GLY A 24 1.90 -13.59 -17.79
N GLU A 25 1.06 -12.82 -17.09
CA GLU A 25 0.73 -11.45 -17.49
C GLU A 25 1.23 -10.38 -16.51
N LEU A 26 1.39 -10.71 -15.22
CA LEU A 26 1.72 -9.70 -14.21
C LEU A 26 3.16 -9.81 -13.70
N LEU A 27 3.62 -11.02 -13.38
CA LEU A 27 4.97 -11.22 -12.85
C LEU A 27 6.03 -10.82 -13.88
N GLY A 28 6.89 -9.87 -13.48
CA GLY A 28 7.95 -9.35 -14.33
C GLY A 28 7.50 -8.36 -15.40
N GLN A 29 6.20 -8.12 -15.56
CA GLN A 29 5.63 -7.18 -16.53
C GLN A 29 5.08 -5.91 -15.87
N VAL A 30 4.57 -6.02 -14.64
CA VAL A 30 3.95 -4.93 -13.91
C VAL A 30 4.79 -4.56 -12.70
N GLY A 31 5.08 -3.28 -12.52
CA GLY A 31 5.79 -2.76 -11.35
C GLY A 31 4.92 -2.80 -10.11
N PHE A 32 5.55 -2.89 -8.91
CA PHE A 32 4.81 -2.94 -7.65
C PHE A 32 3.92 -1.71 -7.43
N GLY A 33 4.41 -0.51 -7.75
CA GLY A 33 3.62 0.73 -7.62
C GLY A 33 2.39 0.74 -8.55
N GLU A 34 2.54 0.27 -9.79
CA GLU A 34 1.44 0.10 -10.74
C GLU A 34 0.40 -0.88 -10.19
N LEU A 35 0.84 -2.06 -9.76
CA LEU A 35 -0.05 -3.08 -9.24
C LEU A 35 -0.79 -2.62 -7.97
N ALA A 36 -0.08 -1.97 -7.04
CA ALA A 36 -0.67 -1.46 -5.81
C ALA A 36 -1.75 -0.39 -6.10
N LEU A 37 -1.48 0.52 -7.03
CA LEU A 37 -2.45 1.53 -7.44
C LEU A 37 -3.65 0.89 -8.15
N TRP A 38 -3.42 -0.09 -9.02
CA TRP A 38 -4.46 -0.83 -9.71
C TRP A 38 -5.38 -1.58 -8.74
N LEU A 39 -4.82 -2.27 -7.76
CA LEU A 39 -5.59 -2.93 -6.70
C LEU A 39 -6.44 -1.95 -5.89
N ALA A 40 -5.91 -0.77 -5.59
CA ALA A 40 -6.61 0.24 -4.81
C ALA A 40 -7.75 0.92 -5.59
N THR A 41 -7.57 1.12 -6.90
CA THR A 41 -8.54 1.83 -7.75
C THR A 41 -9.45 0.91 -8.56
N GLN A 42 -9.08 -0.37 -8.67
CA GLN A 42 -9.69 -1.38 -9.56
C GLN A 42 -9.67 -0.98 -11.05
N GLN A 43 -8.87 0.00 -11.40
CA GLN A 43 -8.67 0.47 -12.77
C GLN A 43 -7.18 0.48 -13.10
N ARG A 44 -6.79 -0.02 -14.26
CA ARG A 44 -5.39 -0.01 -14.66
C ARG A 44 -4.90 1.42 -14.81
N PRO A 45 -3.88 1.83 -14.04
CA PRO A 45 -3.42 3.20 -14.05
C PRO A 45 -2.64 3.54 -15.32
N THR A 46 -2.67 4.80 -15.71
CA THR A 46 -1.78 5.32 -16.75
C THR A 46 -0.33 5.45 -16.24
N PRO A 47 0.67 5.49 -17.12
CA PRO A 47 2.07 5.68 -16.71
C PRO A 47 2.29 6.99 -15.91
N GLN A 48 1.50 8.03 -16.18
CA GLN A 48 1.58 9.29 -15.43
C GLN A 48 1.05 9.13 -14.00
N GLN A 49 -0.05 8.40 -13.84
CA GLN A 49 -0.62 8.11 -12.53
C GLN A 49 0.34 7.26 -11.68
N VAL A 50 0.98 6.26 -12.29
CA VAL A 50 2.00 5.43 -11.62
C VAL A 50 3.15 6.30 -11.13
N ARG A 51 3.70 7.18 -11.99
CA ARG A 51 4.80 8.08 -11.60
C ARG A 51 4.45 8.98 -10.43
N VAL A 52 3.25 9.55 -10.42
CA VAL A 52 2.78 10.39 -9.30
C VAL A 52 2.63 9.57 -8.03
N PHE A 53 2.07 8.37 -8.14
CA PHE A 53 1.88 7.47 -7.01
C PHE A 53 3.22 7.02 -6.42
N GLU A 54 4.17 6.62 -7.25
CA GLU A 54 5.51 6.24 -6.83
C GLU A 54 6.27 7.42 -6.18
N ALA A 55 6.14 8.63 -6.71
CA ALA A 55 6.73 9.81 -6.09
C ALA A 55 6.19 10.06 -4.68
N VAL A 56 4.88 9.81 -4.46
CA VAL A 56 4.29 9.86 -3.12
C VAL A 56 4.85 8.76 -2.23
N LEU A 57 4.96 7.51 -2.73
CA LEU A 57 5.53 6.41 -1.95
C LEU A 57 6.99 6.69 -1.56
N VAL A 58 7.80 7.21 -2.47
CA VAL A 58 9.19 7.59 -2.20
C VAL A 58 9.25 8.68 -1.13
N SER A 59 8.35 9.67 -1.18
CA SER A 59 8.30 10.73 -0.15
C SER A 59 7.89 10.21 1.23
N LEU A 60 7.26 9.03 1.29
CA LEU A 60 6.84 8.36 2.51
C LEU A 60 7.85 7.32 3.02
N ALA A 61 8.86 7.00 2.23
CA ALA A 61 9.80 5.92 2.54
C ALA A 61 10.65 6.21 3.78
N ASP A 62 10.96 7.48 4.02
CA ASP A 62 11.63 7.91 5.25
C ASP A 62 10.85 9.07 5.90
N HIS A 63 10.58 8.93 7.18
CA HIS A 63 9.85 9.92 7.97
C HIS A 63 10.68 10.50 9.13
N GLY A 64 11.96 10.13 9.22
CA GLY A 64 12.87 10.54 10.28
C GLY A 64 12.54 9.94 11.65
N PHE A 65 13.10 10.52 12.69
CA PHE A 65 12.92 10.08 14.08
C PHE A 65 11.64 10.67 14.68
N THR A 66 10.51 10.08 14.36
CA THR A 66 9.23 10.39 15.03
C THR A 66 9.09 9.58 16.32
N PRO A 67 8.27 10.02 17.30
CA PRO A 67 7.98 9.22 18.51
C PRO A 67 7.55 7.78 18.17
N THR A 68 6.74 7.60 17.14
CA THR A 68 6.29 6.29 16.65
C THR A 68 7.44 5.45 16.10
N ALA A 69 8.36 6.05 15.33
CA ALA A 69 9.53 5.36 14.82
C ALA A 69 10.48 4.94 15.96
N ILE A 70 10.61 5.76 17.00
CA ILE A 70 11.41 5.45 18.19
C ILE A 70 10.76 4.31 18.95
N ALA A 71 9.46 4.36 19.20
CA ALA A 71 8.71 3.30 19.88
C ALA A 71 8.82 1.97 19.12
N ALA A 72 8.61 1.98 17.80
CA ALA A 72 8.74 0.78 16.97
C ALA A 72 10.16 0.19 17.00
N ARG A 73 11.20 1.03 17.01
CA ARG A 73 12.60 0.58 17.15
C ARG A 73 12.87 -0.02 18.53
N LEU A 74 12.43 0.62 19.59
CA LEU A 74 12.59 0.11 20.96
C LEU A 74 11.89 -1.24 21.12
N THR A 75 10.68 -1.40 20.57
CA THR A 75 9.96 -2.67 20.57
C THR A 75 10.73 -3.75 19.81
N LEU A 76 11.28 -3.42 18.64
CA LEU A 76 12.08 -4.36 17.85
C LEU A 76 13.37 -4.76 18.57
N TYR A 77 14.05 -3.83 19.25
CA TYR A 77 15.25 -4.13 20.03
C TYR A 77 14.96 -5.01 21.25
N SER A 78 13.79 -4.84 21.86
CA SER A 78 13.36 -5.64 23.02
C SER A 78 12.89 -7.04 22.64
N ALA A 79 12.38 -7.20 21.43
CA ALA A 79 11.85 -8.46 20.90
C ALA A 79 12.14 -8.59 19.38
N PRO A 80 13.40 -8.89 18.99
CA PRO A 80 13.81 -8.86 17.58
C PRO A 80 13.07 -9.89 16.71
N ASP A 81 12.58 -10.98 17.31
CA ASP A 81 11.80 -12.00 16.60
C ASP A 81 10.30 -11.64 16.46
N ALA A 82 9.85 -10.54 17.06
CA ALA A 82 8.46 -10.10 17.06
C ALA A 82 8.26 -8.84 16.21
N LEU A 83 8.60 -8.90 14.92
CA LEU A 83 8.45 -7.79 13.97
C LEU A 83 7.02 -7.21 13.96
N GLN A 84 6.02 -8.07 14.15
CA GLN A 84 4.62 -7.68 14.23
C GLN A 84 4.33 -6.72 15.39
N GLY A 85 5.03 -6.85 16.52
CA GLY A 85 4.93 -5.93 17.66
C GLY A 85 5.41 -4.52 17.30
N ALA A 86 6.55 -4.42 16.65
CA ALA A 86 7.10 -3.14 16.20
C ALA A 86 6.22 -2.45 15.14
N MET A 87 5.56 -3.21 14.27
CA MET A 87 4.60 -2.70 13.29
C MET A 87 3.27 -2.27 13.96
N GLY A 88 2.85 -2.95 15.03
CA GLY A 88 1.61 -2.66 15.76
C GLY A 88 1.65 -1.34 16.52
N GLU A 89 2.80 -0.92 17.04
CA GLU A 89 2.96 0.37 17.71
C GLU A 89 2.67 1.55 16.76
N ARG A 90 3.00 1.41 15.49
CA ARG A 90 2.71 2.42 14.47
C ARG A 90 1.21 2.64 14.24
N ARG A 91 0.38 1.62 14.49
CA ARG A 91 -1.07 1.65 14.27
C ARG A 91 -1.86 2.28 15.44
N ARG A 92 -1.33 2.21 16.66
CA ARG A 92 -2.01 2.72 17.86
C ARG A 92 -2.05 4.25 17.95
N ASP A 93 -1.09 4.95 17.37
CA ASP A 93 -1.07 6.41 17.36
C ASP A 93 -2.10 7.00 16.37
N ASP A 94 -2.42 6.32 15.28
CA ASP A 94 -3.42 6.75 14.30
C ASP A 94 -4.86 6.67 14.88
N ASP A 95 -5.12 5.73 15.78
CA ASP A 95 -6.45 5.54 16.42
C ASP A 95 -6.74 6.55 17.56
N ARG A 96 -5.75 7.26 18.05
CA ARG A 96 -5.91 8.23 19.16
C ARG A 96 -6.30 9.64 18.75
N GLY A 97 -6.75 9.85 17.51
CA GLY A 97 -7.38 11.11 17.07
C GLY A 97 -6.43 12.29 16.92
N GLY A 98 -5.14 12.05 16.75
CA GLY A 98 -4.19 13.06 16.29
C GLY A 98 -4.49 13.50 14.86
N PRO A 99 -4.14 14.75 14.46
CA PRO A 99 -4.29 15.17 13.07
C PRO A 99 -3.57 14.16 12.17
N PRO A 100 -4.17 13.74 11.03
CA PRO A 100 -3.56 12.76 10.15
C PRO A 100 -2.17 13.26 9.76
N ALA A 101 -1.16 12.48 10.10
CA ALA A 101 0.22 12.80 9.79
C ALA A 101 0.34 13.13 8.29
N GLY A 102 1.07 14.18 7.95
CA GLY A 102 1.14 14.79 6.63
C GLY A 102 1.18 13.87 5.39
N PRO A 103 1.84 12.69 5.48
CA PRO A 103 1.91 11.73 4.37
C PRO A 103 0.56 11.12 3.97
N LEU A 104 -0.30 10.76 4.94
CA LEU A 104 -1.63 10.21 4.66
C LEU A 104 -2.58 11.25 4.02
N LEU A 105 -2.40 12.52 4.37
CA LEU A 105 -3.14 13.60 3.73
C LEU A 105 -2.72 13.78 2.28
N LEU A 106 -1.42 13.71 1.99
CA LEU A 106 -0.90 13.77 0.62
C LEU A 106 -1.38 12.59 -0.23
N LEU A 107 -1.38 11.38 0.32
CA LEU A 107 -1.90 10.19 -0.36
C LEU A 107 -3.40 10.32 -0.65
N ARG A 108 -4.20 10.80 0.32
CA ARG A 108 -5.63 11.07 0.11
C ARG A 108 -5.90 12.14 -0.93
N VAL A 109 -5.10 13.21 -0.95
CA VAL A 109 -5.22 14.28 -1.96
C VAL A 109 -4.81 13.77 -3.34
N ALA A 110 -3.71 13.00 -3.44
CA ALA A 110 -3.27 12.40 -4.68
C ALA A 110 -4.31 11.42 -5.24
N LEU A 111 -4.83 10.51 -4.41
CA LEU A 111 -5.87 9.55 -4.82
C LEU A 111 -7.17 10.25 -5.26
N ARG A 112 -7.59 11.33 -4.58
CA ARG A 112 -8.77 12.11 -5.01
C ARG A 112 -8.56 12.85 -6.34
N ARG A 113 -7.34 13.31 -6.63
CA ARG A 113 -7.04 13.92 -7.93
C ARG A 113 -7.00 12.89 -9.05
N LEU A 114 -6.47 11.70 -8.78
CA LEU A 114 -6.43 10.60 -9.74
C LEU A 114 -7.83 10.10 -10.11
N SER A 115 -8.76 10.04 -9.13
CA SER A 115 -10.14 9.61 -9.37
C SER A 115 -11.00 10.65 -10.14
N ARG A 116 -10.60 11.93 -10.18
CA ARG A 116 -11.33 13.00 -10.86
C ARG A 116 -10.79 13.35 -12.24
N GLY A 117 -9.65 12.82 -12.63
CA GLY A 117 -9.00 13.11 -13.92
C GLY A 117 -9.32 12.13 -15.04
N GLY A 118 -10.37 11.30 -14.90
CA GLY A 118 -10.82 10.30 -15.88
C GLY A 118 -12.13 10.68 -16.56
N SER A 119 -12.22 11.87 -17.11
CA SER A 119 -13.26 12.29 -18.05
C SER A 119 -12.65 13.07 -19.19
#